data_b0df27d1e1da8486fe93a246c77e547b
#
_entry.id   b0df27d1e1da8486fe93a246c77e547b
#
_cell.length_a   1.000
_cell.length_b   1.000
_cell.length_c   1.000
_cell.angle_alpha   90.00
_cell.angle_beta   90.00
_cell.angle_gamma   90.00
#
_symmetry.space_group_name_H-M   'P 1'
#
loop_
_entity.id
_entity.type
_entity.pdbx_description
1 polymer ?
#
loop_
_entity_poly.entity_id
_entity_poly.type
_entity_poly.pdbx_seq_one_letter_code
_entity_poly.pdbx_strand_id
1 'polypeptide(L)'
;PDADFSDENLQAWLRKVIEEALRRNAKIILPPRLYMLSMQHNLPYKSVKINSSSGRWGSCSAQGNINLSYYLVLLPKHLIDYVLLHELAHTREMNHGKRFWDLLDRMTDGKAQALRAELRKYQTKING
;
A
#
# COMPACT_ATOMS: atom_id res chain seq x y z
N PRO A 1 -40.45 -0.33 -3.31
CA PRO A 1 -40.01 1.02 -3.48
C PRO A 1 -38.87 1.34 -2.56
N ASP A 2 -38.90 0.84 -1.37
CA ASP A 2 -37.87 1.16 -0.42
C ASP A 2 -36.66 0.34 -0.66
N ALA A 3 -35.51 0.99 -0.70
CA ALA A 3 -34.25 0.31 -0.83
C ALA A 3 -34.01 -0.55 0.41
N ASP A 4 -33.79 -1.83 0.18
CA ASP A 4 -33.46 -2.77 1.24
C ASP A 4 -31.94 -3.01 1.16
N PHE A 5 -31.23 -2.79 2.25
CA PHE A 5 -29.78 -3.00 2.28
C PHE A 5 -29.40 -4.45 2.04
N SER A 6 -30.36 -5.38 2.12
CA SER A 6 -30.10 -6.75 1.74
C SER A 6 -30.28 -7.01 0.24
N ASP A 7 -30.77 -6.04 -0.52
CA ASP A 7 -30.91 -6.14 -1.97
C ASP A 7 -29.52 -6.25 -2.59
N GLU A 8 -29.28 -7.29 -3.38
CA GLU A 8 -28.00 -7.54 -4.01
C GLU A 8 -27.59 -6.42 -4.96
N ASN A 9 -28.54 -5.83 -5.68
CA ASN A 9 -28.27 -4.75 -6.61
C ASN A 9 -27.82 -3.49 -5.87
N LEU A 10 -28.46 -3.19 -4.75
CA LEU A 10 -28.07 -2.05 -3.92
C LEU A 10 -26.69 -2.28 -3.31
N GLN A 11 -26.45 -3.47 -2.78
CA GLN A 11 -25.13 -3.82 -2.19
C GLN A 11 -24.02 -3.72 -3.23
N ALA A 12 -24.27 -4.23 -4.44
CA ALA A 12 -23.30 -4.15 -5.53
C ALA A 12 -23.00 -2.70 -5.91
N TRP A 13 -24.02 -1.86 -5.98
CA TRP A 13 -23.86 -0.44 -6.29
C TRP A 13 -23.06 0.29 -5.22
N LEU A 14 -23.40 0.04 -3.93
CA LEU A 14 -22.70 0.66 -2.81
C LEU A 14 -21.21 0.26 -2.81
N ARG A 15 -20.94 -1.02 -3.06
CA ARG A 15 -19.56 -1.52 -3.13
C ARG A 15 -18.77 -0.80 -4.22
N LYS A 16 -19.40 -0.64 -5.38
CA LYS A 16 -18.77 0.03 -6.50
C LYS A 16 -18.46 1.50 -6.19
N VAL A 17 -19.41 2.19 -5.54
CA VAL A 17 -19.20 3.59 -5.13
C VAL A 17 -18.03 3.70 -4.17
N ILE A 18 -17.95 2.81 -3.19
CA ILE A 18 -16.86 2.80 -2.22
C ILE A 18 -15.53 2.53 -2.91
N GLU A 19 -15.48 1.56 -3.81
CA GLU A 19 -14.26 1.23 -4.55
C GLU A 19 -13.77 2.40 -5.40
N GLU A 20 -14.69 3.11 -6.04
CA GLU A 20 -14.32 4.27 -6.83
C GLU A 20 -13.78 5.40 -5.97
N ALA A 21 -14.37 5.60 -4.78
CA ALA A 21 -13.89 6.60 -3.83
C ALA A 21 -12.48 6.25 -3.33
N LEU A 22 -12.26 4.98 -2.98
CA LEU A 22 -10.95 4.52 -2.53
C LEU A 22 -9.90 4.71 -3.63
N ARG A 23 -10.22 4.33 -4.85
CA ARG A 23 -9.30 4.47 -5.98
C ARG A 23 -8.95 5.93 -6.23
N ARG A 24 -9.94 6.81 -6.20
CA ARG A 24 -9.71 8.24 -6.40
C ARG A 24 -8.80 8.81 -5.33
N ASN A 25 -9.09 8.50 -4.06
CA ASN A 25 -8.27 8.97 -2.94
C ASN A 25 -6.85 8.43 -3.04
N ALA A 26 -6.70 7.15 -3.38
CA ALA A 26 -5.38 6.54 -3.50
C ALA A 26 -4.56 7.22 -4.58
N LYS A 27 -5.15 7.52 -5.73
CA LYS A 27 -4.46 8.20 -6.82
C LYS A 27 -4.03 9.61 -6.47
N ILE A 28 -4.75 10.28 -5.56
CA ILE A 28 -4.40 11.62 -5.10
C ILE A 28 -3.31 11.57 -4.04
N ILE A 29 -3.37 10.61 -3.11
CA ILE A 29 -2.53 10.58 -1.92
C ILE A 29 -1.23 9.81 -2.14
N LEU A 30 -1.31 8.62 -2.74
CA LEU A 30 -0.19 7.69 -2.73
C LEU A 30 0.96 8.06 -3.68
N PRO A 31 0.72 8.41 -4.96
CA PRO A 31 1.85 8.70 -5.85
C PRO A 31 2.71 9.88 -5.39
N PRO A 32 2.14 11.03 -4.95
CA PRO A 32 2.99 12.12 -4.45
C PRO A 32 3.77 11.73 -3.20
N ARG A 33 3.17 10.96 -2.31
CA ARG A 33 3.86 10.52 -1.09
C ARG A 33 5.01 9.57 -1.42
N LEU A 34 4.76 8.62 -2.33
CA LEU A 34 5.80 7.71 -2.79
C LEU A 34 6.97 8.48 -3.41
N TYR A 35 6.67 9.46 -4.25
CA TYR A 35 7.69 10.26 -4.88
C TYR A 35 8.55 11.00 -3.84
N MET A 36 7.90 11.61 -2.86
CA MET A 36 8.61 12.34 -1.80
C MET A 36 9.53 11.41 -1.02
N LEU A 37 9.04 10.23 -0.64
CA LEU A 37 9.86 9.26 0.09
C LEU A 37 11.01 8.74 -0.78
N SER A 38 10.78 8.53 -2.07
CA SER A 38 11.83 8.08 -2.97
C SER A 38 12.95 9.11 -3.10
N MET A 39 12.59 10.38 -3.15
CA MET A 39 13.57 11.46 -3.19
C MET A 39 14.33 11.58 -1.88
N GLN A 40 13.60 11.50 -0.77
CA GLN A 40 14.18 11.60 0.57
C GLN A 40 15.24 10.52 0.81
N HIS A 41 14.99 9.31 0.34
CA HIS A 41 15.86 8.16 0.59
C HIS A 41 16.71 7.77 -0.61
N ASN A 42 16.64 8.54 -1.69
CA ASN A 42 17.41 8.29 -2.91
C ASN A 42 17.18 6.88 -3.46
N LEU A 43 15.90 6.51 -3.57
CA LEU A 43 15.49 5.21 -4.10
C LEU A 43 14.56 5.44 -5.30
N PRO A 44 15.11 5.70 -6.49
CA PRO A 44 14.29 5.97 -7.67
C PRO A 44 13.52 4.73 -8.09
N TYR A 45 12.30 4.95 -8.60
CA TYR A 45 11.45 3.90 -9.14
C TYR A 45 11.01 4.31 -10.55
N LYS A 46 10.57 3.33 -11.34
CA LYS A 46 10.22 3.57 -12.73
C LYS A 46 8.79 4.04 -12.89
N SER A 47 7.85 3.40 -12.23
CA SER A 47 6.44 3.73 -12.36
C SER A 47 5.68 3.32 -11.10
N VAL A 48 4.49 3.90 -10.93
CA VAL A 48 3.58 3.51 -9.86
C VAL A 48 2.18 3.39 -10.44
N LYS A 49 1.46 2.33 -10.07
CA LYS A 49 0.07 2.11 -10.46
C LYS A 49 -0.74 1.75 -9.23
N ILE A 50 -2.01 2.15 -9.26
CA ILE A 50 -2.97 1.84 -8.20
C ILE A 50 -3.84 0.69 -8.69
N ASN A 51 -4.01 -0.34 -7.85
CA ASN A 51 -4.83 -1.49 -8.18
C ASN A 51 -5.86 -1.77 -7.07
N SER A 52 -6.66 -2.80 -7.27
CA SER A 52 -7.75 -3.17 -6.36
C SER A 52 -7.43 -4.43 -5.54
N SER A 53 -6.18 -4.81 -5.44
CA SER A 53 -5.79 -6.02 -4.72
C SER A 53 -6.19 -5.95 -3.25
N SER A 54 -6.85 -6.99 -2.74
CA SER A 54 -7.18 -7.11 -1.32
C SER A 54 -6.22 -8.03 -0.58
N GLY A 55 -5.42 -8.81 -1.32
CA GLY A 55 -4.49 -9.77 -0.71
C GLY A 55 -3.07 -9.26 -0.55
N ARG A 56 -2.79 -8.08 -1.06
CA ARG A 56 -1.44 -7.53 -1.06
C ARG A 56 -1.50 -6.01 -1.05
N TRP A 57 -0.78 -5.39 -0.12
CA TRP A 57 -0.73 -3.92 -0.01
C TRP A 57 0.02 -3.29 -1.18
N GLY A 58 1.09 -3.93 -1.64
CA GLY A 58 1.88 -3.41 -2.73
C GLY A 58 2.81 -4.46 -3.28
N SER A 59 3.49 -4.10 -4.37
CA SER A 59 4.51 -4.95 -4.98
C SER A 59 5.49 -4.07 -5.76
N CYS A 60 6.68 -4.61 -6.01
CA CYS A 60 7.69 -3.94 -6.81
C CYS A 60 8.38 -4.96 -7.70
N SER A 61 8.46 -4.67 -9.00
CA SER A 61 9.16 -5.54 -9.94
C SER A 61 10.65 -5.25 -9.93
N ALA A 62 11.43 -6.14 -10.53
CA ALA A 62 12.87 -5.97 -10.68
C ALA A 62 13.22 -4.71 -11.48
N GLN A 63 12.31 -4.25 -12.34
CA GLN A 63 12.51 -3.05 -13.15
C GLN A 63 12.12 -1.76 -12.43
N GLY A 64 11.63 -1.86 -11.19
CA GLY A 64 11.24 -0.68 -10.42
C GLY A 64 9.81 -0.22 -10.67
N ASN A 65 8.95 -1.11 -11.18
CA ASN A 65 7.53 -0.80 -11.34
C ASN A 65 6.81 -1.16 -10.05
N ILE A 66 6.19 -0.16 -9.42
CA ILE A 66 5.53 -0.33 -8.13
C ILE A 66 4.02 -0.33 -8.34
N ASN A 67 3.34 -1.29 -7.71
CA ASN A 67 1.89 -1.35 -7.67
C ASN A 67 1.45 -1.18 -6.21
N LEU A 68 0.42 -0.36 -6.00
CA LEU A 68 -0.10 -0.08 -4.66
C LEU A 68 -1.61 -0.32 -4.65
N SER A 69 -2.08 -1.03 -3.64
CA SER A 69 -3.51 -1.24 -3.46
C SER A 69 -4.19 0.04 -2.98
N TYR A 70 -5.37 0.35 -3.54
CA TYR A 70 -6.10 1.50 -3.04
C TYR A 70 -6.57 1.32 -1.60
N TYR A 71 -6.60 0.09 -1.09
CA TYR A 71 -6.92 -0.15 0.32
C TYR A 71 -5.90 0.44 1.29
N LEU A 72 -4.71 0.80 0.78
CA LEU A 72 -3.70 1.47 1.61
C LEU A 72 -4.22 2.71 2.30
N VAL A 73 -5.14 3.45 1.65
CA VAL A 73 -5.65 4.70 2.22
C VAL A 73 -6.44 4.47 3.51
N LEU A 74 -6.83 3.23 3.80
CA LEU A 74 -7.52 2.87 5.03
C LEU A 74 -6.57 2.66 6.21
N LEU A 75 -5.28 2.59 5.96
CA LEU A 75 -4.29 2.39 7.01
C LEU A 75 -3.94 3.70 7.71
N PRO A 76 -3.48 3.62 8.97
CA PRO A 76 -2.85 4.78 9.60
C PRO A 76 -1.66 5.25 8.76
N LYS A 77 -1.40 6.56 8.82
CA LYS A 77 -0.37 7.17 7.98
C LYS A 77 1.00 6.50 8.11
N HIS A 78 1.41 6.16 9.34
CA HIS A 78 2.72 5.55 9.56
C HIS A 78 2.83 4.18 8.90
N LEU A 79 1.72 3.45 8.75
CA LEU A 79 1.73 2.16 8.06
C LEU A 79 1.67 2.34 6.55
N ILE A 80 1.00 3.38 6.06
CA ILE A 80 1.06 3.73 4.65
C ILE A 80 2.53 3.98 4.28
N ASP A 81 3.21 4.84 5.04
CA ASP A 81 4.62 5.13 4.80
C ASP A 81 5.48 3.87 4.85
N TYR A 82 5.22 3.00 5.81
CA TYR A 82 5.96 1.75 5.91
C TYR A 82 5.83 0.91 4.62
N VAL A 83 4.62 0.76 4.10
CA VAL A 83 4.41 -0.01 2.87
C VAL A 83 5.13 0.64 1.70
N LEU A 84 5.04 1.97 1.58
CA LEU A 84 5.73 2.69 0.51
C LEU A 84 7.23 2.49 0.60
N LEU A 85 7.81 2.59 1.79
CA LEU A 85 9.23 2.38 2.00
C LEU A 85 9.64 0.93 1.72
N HIS A 86 8.78 -0.03 2.09
CA HIS A 86 9.01 -1.44 1.81
C HIS A 86 9.14 -1.69 0.30
N GLU A 87 8.23 -1.11 -0.49
CA GLU A 87 8.29 -1.28 -1.94
C GLU A 87 9.48 -0.53 -2.55
N LEU A 88 9.79 0.66 -2.03
CA LEU A 88 10.97 1.39 -2.48
C LEU A 88 12.27 0.63 -2.17
N ALA A 89 12.32 -0.03 -1.03
CA ALA A 89 13.50 -0.83 -0.68
C ALA A 89 13.75 -1.94 -1.72
N HIS A 90 12.68 -2.48 -2.30
CA HIS A 90 12.79 -3.50 -3.35
C HIS A 90 13.37 -2.97 -4.65
N THR A 91 13.43 -1.68 -4.87
CA THR A 91 14.11 -1.15 -6.05
C THR A 91 15.62 -1.40 -5.98
N ARG A 92 16.14 -1.61 -4.78
CA ARG A 92 17.56 -1.87 -4.55
C ARG A 92 17.83 -3.30 -4.11
N GLU A 93 16.97 -3.85 -3.24
CA GLU A 93 17.14 -5.20 -2.70
C GLU A 93 15.85 -5.99 -2.95
N MET A 94 15.87 -6.81 -4.00
CA MET A 94 14.66 -7.58 -4.37
C MET A 94 14.29 -8.64 -3.36
N ASN A 95 15.28 -9.29 -2.75
CA ASN A 95 15.05 -10.37 -1.80
C ASN A 95 14.92 -9.83 -0.38
N HIS A 96 14.08 -10.47 0.42
CA HIS A 96 13.91 -10.11 1.84
C HIS A 96 15.04 -10.64 2.69
N GLY A 97 16.29 -10.43 2.25
CA GLY A 97 17.47 -10.84 3.01
C GLY A 97 17.92 -9.75 3.97
N LYS A 98 19.12 -9.96 4.53
CA LYS A 98 19.67 -9.02 5.52
C LYS A 98 19.79 -7.60 4.97
N ARG A 99 20.22 -7.45 3.72
CA ARG A 99 20.41 -6.12 3.12
C ARG A 99 19.10 -5.36 3.00
N PHE A 100 18.01 -6.06 2.65
CA PHE A 100 16.69 -5.46 2.56
C PHE A 100 16.26 -4.93 3.93
N TRP A 101 16.33 -5.77 4.96
CA TRP A 101 15.88 -5.37 6.29
C TRP A 101 16.78 -4.29 6.90
N ASP A 102 18.09 -4.33 6.63
CA ASP A 102 18.98 -3.27 7.07
C ASP A 102 18.62 -1.93 6.42
N LEU A 103 18.31 -1.95 5.13
CA LEU A 103 17.88 -0.76 4.41
C LEU A 103 16.58 -0.22 4.96
N LEU A 104 15.60 -1.09 5.15
CA LEU A 104 14.29 -0.69 5.67
C LEU A 104 14.40 -0.17 7.10
N ASP A 105 15.24 -0.78 7.93
CA ASP A 105 15.48 -0.29 9.28
C ASP A 105 16.09 1.11 9.29
N ARG A 106 17.03 1.39 8.38
CA ARG A 106 17.60 2.73 8.30
C ARG A 106 16.54 3.78 7.94
N MET A 107 15.55 3.40 7.14
CA MET A 107 14.50 4.32 6.73
C MET A 107 13.38 4.45 7.75
N THR A 108 13.33 3.57 8.75
CA THR A 108 12.28 3.54 9.76
C THR A 108 12.82 3.66 11.18
N ASP A 109 14.04 4.15 11.34
CA ASP A 109 14.68 4.31 12.66
C ASP A 109 14.70 3.01 13.48
N GLY A 110 14.98 1.89 12.79
CA GLY A 110 15.07 0.59 13.44
C GLY A 110 13.74 -0.08 13.73
N LYS A 111 12.65 0.43 13.17
CA LYS A 111 11.30 -0.04 13.50
C LYS A 111 10.68 -0.96 12.45
N ALA A 112 11.46 -1.45 11.49
CA ALA A 112 10.91 -2.23 10.38
C ALA A 112 10.12 -3.45 10.85
N GLN A 113 10.65 -4.24 11.77
CA GLN A 113 9.98 -5.44 12.25
C GLN A 113 8.74 -5.12 13.08
N ALA A 114 8.79 -4.06 13.89
CA ALA A 114 7.63 -3.63 14.68
C ALA A 114 6.50 -3.16 13.77
N LEU A 115 6.83 -2.39 12.73
CA LEU A 115 5.84 -1.91 11.77
C LEU A 115 5.25 -3.06 10.95
N ARG A 116 6.08 -4.03 10.59
CA ARG A 116 5.61 -5.24 9.90
C ARG A 116 4.60 -6.00 10.74
N ALA A 117 4.89 -6.17 12.03
CA ALA A 117 3.98 -6.85 12.95
C ALA A 117 2.66 -6.11 13.10
N GLU A 118 2.72 -4.78 13.19
CA GLU A 118 1.53 -3.96 13.28
C GLU A 118 0.68 -4.06 12.01
N LEU A 119 1.32 -4.02 10.86
CA LEU A 119 0.63 -4.10 9.56
C LEU A 119 -0.13 -5.42 9.41
N ARG A 120 0.40 -6.51 9.92
CA ARG A 120 -0.25 -7.82 9.82
C ARG A 120 -1.65 -7.84 10.44
N LYS A 121 -1.88 -7.04 11.45
CA LYS A 121 -3.20 -6.96 12.09
C LYS A 121 -4.26 -6.42 11.12
N TYR A 122 -3.87 -5.48 10.27
CA TYR A 122 -4.77 -4.88 9.28
C TYR A 122 -5.02 -5.82 8.10
N GLN A 123 -4.00 -6.54 7.65
CA GLN A 123 -4.17 -7.53 6.59
C GLN A 123 -5.23 -8.56 6.97
N THR A 124 -5.18 -9.04 8.20
CA THR A 124 -6.14 -10.01 8.70
C THR A 124 -7.56 -9.46 8.62
N LYS A 125 -7.74 -8.16 8.95
CA LYS A 125 -9.05 -7.52 8.89
C LYS A 125 -9.57 -7.37 7.47
N ILE A 126 -8.68 -7.09 6.53
CA ILE A 126 -9.07 -6.92 5.12
C ILE A 126 -9.41 -8.26 4.49
N ASN A 127 -8.63 -9.28 4.79
CA ASN A 127 -8.79 -10.61 4.21
C ASN A 127 -9.84 -11.45 4.93
N GLY A 128 -10.18 -11.08 6.14
CA GLY A 128 -11.18 -11.77 6.91
C GLY A 128 -12.57 -11.36 6.51
#